data_0b21ed500c436dda17d30c66253e2954
#
_entry.id   0b21ed500c436dda17d30c66253e2954
#
_cell.length_a   1.000
_cell.length_b   1.000
_cell.length_c   1.000
_cell.angle_alpha   90.00
_cell.angle_beta   90.00
_cell.angle_gamma   90.00
#
_symmetry.space_group_name_H-M   'P 1'
#
loop_
_entity.id
_entity.type
_entity.pdbx_description
1 polymer ?
#
loop_
_entity_poly.entity_id
_entity_poly.type
_entity_poly.pdbx_seq_one_letter_code
_entity_poly.pdbx_strand_id
1 'polypeptide(L)'
;MEKQSFWDRYARRYSHFVRADQEAYAQMLEWIRPAVRDRTVLELATGTGVIAHGIVHEAASIEATDASAGMIDVARSHSHSRKLHFSVQDMRYLPYADGSFEVVIAANVLHLLPEPDKALDEAARVLAPGGLLIVPTFTHAGEGRLATVSYTHLRAHETS
;
A
#
# COMPACT_ATOMS: atom_id res chain seq x y z
N MET A 1 -15.75 -12.95 5.76
CA MET A 1 -15.31 -14.20 5.09
C MET A 1 -15.55 -14.20 3.57
N GLU A 2 -16.68 -13.76 3.06
CA GLU A 2 -16.94 -13.78 1.59
C GLU A 2 -16.02 -12.87 0.77
N LYS A 3 -15.67 -11.67 1.25
CA LYS A 3 -14.78 -10.75 0.52
C LYS A 3 -13.35 -11.27 0.37
N GLN A 4 -12.81 -11.94 1.39
CA GLN A 4 -11.47 -12.52 1.35
C GLN A 4 -11.36 -13.65 0.32
N SER A 5 -12.35 -14.52 0.28
CA SER A 5 -12.46 -15.60 -0.72
C SER A 5 -12.57 -15.07 -2.16
N PHE A 6 -13.21 -13.91 -2.36
CA PHE A 6 -13.29 -13.26 -3.67
C PHE A 6 -11.90 -12.82 -4.15
N TRP A 7 -11.14 -12.09 -3.31
CA TRP A 7 -9.82 -11.61 -3.65
C TRP A 7 -8.80 -12.74 -3.86
N ASP A 8 -8.89 -13.83 -3.08
CA ASP A 8 -8.05 -15.02 -3.26
C ASP A 8 -8.25 -15.66 -4.63
N ARG A 9 -9.50 -15.76 -5.09
CA ARG A 9 -9.82 -16.28 -6.44
C ARG A 9 -9.43 -15.31 -7.55
N TYR A 10 -9.47 -14.02 -7.26
CA TYR A 10 -9.20 -12.96 -8.23
C TYR A 10 -7.71 -12.67 -8.40
N ALA A 11 -6.88 -13.08 -7.46
CA ALA A 11 -5.44 -12.77 -7.44
C ALA A 11 -4.71 -13.08 -8.76
N ARG A 12 -5.01 -14.22 -9.38
CA ARG A 12 -4.39 -14.61 -10.67
C ARG A 12 -4.86 -13.74 -11.84
N ARG A 13 -6.09 -13.22 -11.80
CA ARG A 13 -6.67 -12.36 -12.84
C ARG A 13 -6.32 -10.89 -12.62
N TYR A 14 -6.05 -10.49 -11.38
CA TYR A 14 -5.74 -9.12 -11.00
C TYR A 14 -4.50 -8.58 -11.72
N SER A 15 -3.51 -9.43 -11.96
CA SER A 15 -2.31 -9.07 -12.73
C SER A 15 -2.62 -8.62 -14.16
N HIS A 16 -3.70 -9.10 -14.79
CA HIS A 16 -4.13 -8.65 -16.11
C HIS A 16 -4.77 -7.26 -16.07
N PHE A 17 -5.53 -6.92 -15.02
CA PHE A 17 -6.13 -5.59 -14.86
C PHE A 17 -5.07 -4.52 -14.59
N VAL A 18 -4.05 -4.86 -13.81
CA VAL A 18 -2.92 -3.97 -13.55
C VAL A 18 -2.15 -3.64 -14.83
N ARG A 19 -2.07 -4.56 -15.78
CA ARG A 19 -1.45 -4.29 -17.10
C ARG A 19 -2.21 -3.25 -17.91
N ALA A 20 -3.54 -3.17 -17.80
CA ALA A 20 -4.34 -2.17 -18.48
C ALA A 20 -4.09 -0.74 -17.96
N ASP A 21 -3.61 -0.61 -16.72
CA ASP A 21 -3.34 0.66 -16.05
C ASP A 21 -1.84 0.96 -15.87
N GLN A 22 -0.98 0.36 -16.69
CA GLN A 22 0.48 0.48 -16.57
C GLN A 22 0.99 1.92 -16.53
N GLU A 23 0.42 2.81 -17.35
CA GLU A 23 0.82 4.23 -17.36
C GLU A 23 0.48 4.91 -16.03
N ALA A 24 -0.69 4.65 -15.48
CA ALA A 24 -1.12 5.20 -14.21
C ALA A 24 -0.24 4.71 -13.06
N TYR A 25 0.11 3.42 -13.04
CA TYR A 25 1.06 2.88 -12.07
C TYR A 25 2.47 3.45 -12.24
N ALA A 26 2.96 3.58 -13.48
CA ALA A 26 4.26 4.17 -13.75
C ALA A 26 4.35 5.61 -13.22
N GLN A 27 3.31 6.40 -13.45
CA GLN A 27 3.22 7.78 -12.94
C GLN A 27 3.15 7.82 -11.42
N MET A 28 2.36 6.94 -10.80
CA MET A 28 2.27 6.80 -9.35
C MET A 28 3.63 6.47 -8.74
N LEU A 29 4.37 5.53 -9.33
CA LEU A 29 5.69 5.15 -8.87
C LEU A 29 6.70 6.29 -8.97
N GLU A 30 6.65 7.11 -10.03
CA GLU A 30 7.51 8.30 -10.15
C GLU A 30 7.30 9.28 -9.00
N TRP A 31 6.06 9.43 -8.53
CA TRP A 31 5.75 10.31 -7.39
C TRP A 31 6.13 9.70 -6.04
N ILE A 32 5.97 8.37 -5.88
CA ILE A 32 6.24 7.68 -4.62
C ILE A 32 7.74 7.50 -4.38
N ARG A 33 8.52 7.18 -5.39
CA ARG A 33 9.96 6.88 -5.25
C ARG A 33 10.77 7.93 -4.48
N PRO A 34 10.65 9.23 -4.76
CA PRO A 34 11.37 10.25 -3.97
C PRO A 34 10.96 10.27 -2.50
N ALA A 35 9.67 9.98 -2.22
CA ALA A 35 9.13 10.02 -0.86
C ALA A 35 9.58 8.84 0.01
N VAL A 36 9.95 7.72 -0.59
CA VAL A 36 10.36 6.50 0.14
C VAL A 36 11.88 6.30 0.20
N ARG A 37 12.66 7.18 -0.41
CA ARG A 37 14.10 7.03 -0.50
C ARG A 37 14.75 6.92 0.88
N ASP A 38 15.47 5.81 1.09
CA ASP A 38 16.19 5.48 2.32
C ASP A 38 15.29 5.43 3.58
N ARG A 39 13.99 5.19 3.40
CA ARG A 39 13.01 5.14 4.48
C ARG A 39 12.44 3.75 4.69
N THR A 40 11.96 3.49 5.92
CA THR A 40 11.17 2.32 6.26
C THR A 40 9.73 2.52 5.83
N VAL A 41 9.21 1.56 5.07
CA VAL A 41 7.91 1.67 4.40
C VAL A 41 6.98 0.52 4.82
N LEU A 42 5.74 0.85 5.13
CA LEU A 42 4.63 -0.10 5.22
C LEU A 42 3.67 0.14 4.05
N GLU A 43 3.38 -0.89 3.27
CA GLU A 43 2.31 -0.85 2.27
C GLU A 43 1.13 -1.69 2.74
N LEU A 44 -0.05 -1.05 2.80
CA LEU A 44 -1.31 -1.67 3.13
C LEU A 44 -2.07 -2.02 1.84
N ALA A 45 -2.70 -3.19 1.81
CA ALA A 45 -3.40 -3.69 0.62
C ALA A 45 -2.51 -3.72 -0.62
N THR A 46 -1.34 -4.35 -0.50
CA THR A 46 -0.32 -4.41 -1.56
C THR A 46 -0.81 -5.16 -2.82
N GLY A 47 -1.83 -6.01 -2.69
CA GLY A 47 -2.32 -6.86 -3.77
C GLY A 47 -1.22 -7.81 -4.25
N THR A 48 -0.93 -7.80 -5.53
CA THR A 48 0.15 -8.61 -6.14
C THR A 48 1.54 -7.97 -6.03
N GLY A 49 1.66 -6.89 -5.27
CA GLY A 49 2.94 -6.26 -4.94
C GLY A 49 3.48 -5.27 -5.96
N VAL A 50 2.65 -4.73 -6.84
CA VAL A 50 3.09 -3.84 -7.95
C VAL A 50 3.85 -2.61 -7.43
N ILE A 51 3.32 -1.93 -6.43
CA ILE A 51 3.98 -0.75 -5.85
C ILE A 51 5.22 -1.18 -5.07
N ALA A 52 5.12 -2.17 -4.20
CA ALA A 52 6.24 -2.68 -3.40
C ALA A 52 7.44 -3.07 -4.27
N HIS A 53 7.22 -3.85 -5.33
CA HIS A 53 8.27 -4.20 -6.28
C HIS A 53 8.83 -2.98 -7.02
N GLY A 54 7.98 -2.01 -7.31
CA GLY A 54 8.35 -0.80 -8.03
C GLY A 54 9.20 0.20 -7.23
N ILE A 55 9.19 0.13 -5.89
CA ILE A 55 9.89 1.06 -5.00
C ILE A 55 11.00 0.41 -4.17
N VAL A 56 11.19 -0.91 -4.28
CA VAL A 56 12.11 -1.66 -3.40
C VAL A 56 13.55 -1.18 -3.49
N HIS A 57 13.97 -0.65 -4.63
CA HIS A 57 15.34 -0.16 -4.81
C HIS A 57 15.60 1.14 -4.04
N GLU A 58 14.59 1.99 -3.93
CA GLU A 58 14.69 3.29 -3.26
C GLU A 58 14.52 3.19 -1.74
N ALA A 59 13.61 2.33 -1.27
CA ALA A 59 13.32 2.19 0.16
C ALA A 59 14.48 1.54 0.95
N ALA A 60 14.57 1.85 2.23
CA ALA A 60 15.47 1.15 3.15
C ALA A 60 14.96 -0.27 3.44
N SER A 61 13.66 -0.39 3.70
CA SER A 61 12.95 -1.65 3.88
C SER A 61 11.46 -1.48 3.62
N ILE A 62 10.78 -2.55 3.21
CA ILE A 62 9.35 -2.56 2.95
C ILE A 62 8.71 -3.76 3.64
N GLU A 63 7.68 -3.49 4.44
CA GLU A 63 6.68 -4.46 4.86
C GLU A 63 5.45 -4.25 3.98
N ALA A 64 5.09 -5.23 3.17
CA ALA A 64 3.95 -5.18 2.27
C ALA A 64 2.88 -6.18 2.71
N THR A 65 1.69 -5.71 2.98
CA THR A 65 0.63 -6.49 3.60
C THR A 65 -0.65 -6.51 2.76
N ASP A 66 -1.38 -7.59 2.85
CA ASP A 66 -2.71 -7.72 2.28
C ASP A 66 -3.55 -8.69 3.12
N ALA A 67 -4.86 -8.53 3.13
CA ALA A 67 -5.76 -9.44 3.82
C ALA A 67 -5.95 -10.77 3.07
N SER A 68 -5.62 -10.80 1.78
CA SER A 68 -5.73 -11.98 0.92
C SER A 68 -4.43 -12.78 0.88
N ALA A 69 -4.48 -14.03 1.34
CA ALA A 69 -3.36 -14.95 1.22
C ALA A 69 -3.00 -15.23 -0.26
N GLY A 70 -4.00 -15.29 -1.15
CA GLY A 70 -3.78 -15.48 -2.58
C GLY A 70 -3.02 -14.33 -3.22
N MET A 71 -3.32 -13.09 -2.84
CA MET A 71 -2.56 -11.90 -3.28
C MET A 71 -1.11 -11.96 -2.80
N ILE A 72 -0.89 -12.28 -1.54
CA ILE A 72 0.45 -12.37 -0.94
C ILE A 72 1.28 -13.49 -1.60
N ASP A 73 0.68 -14.63 -1.91
CA ASP A 73 1.38 -15.72 -2.62
C ASP A 73 1.86 -15.28 -4.00
N VAL A 74 1.02 -14.58 -4.77
CA VAL A 74 1.40 -14.00 -6.06
C VAL A 74 2.51 -12.97 -5.90
N ALA A 75 2.37 -12.06 -4.93
CA ALA A 75 3.38 -11.02 -4.68
C ALA A 75 4.75 -11.62 -4.31
N ARG A 76 4.78 -12.63 -3.45
CA ARG A 76 6.01 -13.34 -3.06
C ARG A 76 6.69 -14.04 -4.21
N SER A 77 5.93 -14.60 -5.14
CA SER A 77 6.48 -15.36 -6.27
C SER A 77 7.40 -14.54 -7.18
N HIS A 78 7.26 -13.22 -7.14
CA HIS A 78 8.08 -12.27 -7.91
C HIS A 78 9.17 -11.58 -7.08
N SER A 79 9.30 -11.91 -5.78
CA SER A 79 10.23 -11.21 -4.89
C SER A 79 11.59 -11.91 -4.81
N HIS A 80 12.65 -11.10 -4.98
CA HIS A 80 14.04 -11.52 -4.83
C HIS A 80 14.85 -10.61 -3.91
N SER A 81 14.21 -9.61 -3.30
CA SER A 81 14.88 -8.63 -2.46
C SER A 81 14.76 -8.98 -0.97
N ARG A 82 15.88 -8.87 -0.24
CA ARG A 82 15.90 -9.01 1.23
C ARG A 82 15.27 -7.82 1.96
N LYS A 83 15.09 -6.71 1.27
CA LYS A 83 14.45 -5.49 1.83
C LYS A 83 12.92 -5.58 1.86
N LEU A 84 12.34 -6.54 1.16
CA LEU A 84 10.90 -6.63 0.91
C LEU A 84 10.33 -7.89 1.57
N HIS A 85 9.43 -7.69 2.52
CA HIS A 85 8.68 -8.74 3.18
C HIS A 85 7.20 -8.61 2.89
N PHE A 86 6.57 -9.74 2.57
CA PHE A 86 5.12 -9.84 2.38
C PHE A 86 4.49 -10.64 3.51
N SER A 87 3.37 -10.16 4.04
CA SER A 87 2.59 -10.90 5.04
C SER A 87 1.09 -10.65 4.92
N VAL A 88 0.32 -11.63 5.35
CA VAL A 88 -1.14 -11.52 5.44
C VAL A 88 -1.49 -10.78 6.72
N GLN A 89 -2.10 -9.60 6.61
CA GLN A 89 -2.49 -8.76 7.74
C GLN A 89 -3.82 -8.06 7.47
N ASP A 90 -4.58 -7.84 8.53
CA ASP A 90 -5.73 -6.95 8.52
C ASP A 90 -5.25 -5.54 8.85
N MET A 91 -5.44 -4.60 7.94
CA MET A 91 -4.99 -3.22 8.12
C MET A 91 -5.70 -2.47 9.25
N ARG A 92 -6.77 -3.04 9.82
CA ARG A 92 -7.46 -2.50 11.00
C ARG A 92 -6.80 -2.93 12.32
N TYR A 93 -5.93 -3.93 12.28
CA TYR A 93 -5.26 -4.52 13.45
C TYR A 93 -3.83 -4.92 13.06
N LEU A 94 -2.92 -3.96 13.04
CA LEU A 94 -1.56 -4.19 12.60
C LEU A 94 -0.66 -4.68 13.75
N PRO A 95 0.18 -5.71 13.52
CA PRO A 95 1.04 -6.29 14.55
C PRO A 95 2.35 -5.50 14.75
N TYR A 96 2.35 -4.22 14.46
CA TYR A 96 3.53 -3.36 14.54
C TYR A 96 3.42 -2.39 15.71
N ALA A 97 4.56 -2.04 16.30
CA ALA A 97 4.63 -1.05 17.36
C ALA A 97 4.31 0.37 16.85
N ASP A 98 3.91 1.26 17.73
CA ASP A 98 3.70 2.66 17.44
C ASP A 98 4.96 3.26 16.80
N GLY A 99 4.78 4.08 15.75
CA GLY A 99 5.88 4.79 15.13
C GLY A 99 6.92 3.94 14.41
N SER A 100 6.57 2.73 13.96
CA SER A 100 7.51 1.77 13.35
C SER A 100 7.95 2.15 11.94
N PHE A 101 7.18 2.95 11.22
CA PHE A 101 7.41 3.25 9.81
C PHE A 101 7.49 4.75 9.54
N GLU A 102 8.40 5.13 8.68
CA GLU A 102 8.55 6.52 8.22
C GLU A 102 7.56 6.87 7.11
N VAL A 103 7.13 5.89 6.33
CA VAL A 103 6.13 6.04 5.26
C VAL A 103 5.13 4.90 5.33
N VAL A 104 3.85 5.24 5.23
CA VAL A 104 2.75 4.26 5.06
C VAL A 104 2.04 4.56 3.75
N ILE A 105 1.84 3.53 2.92
CA ILE A 105 1.16 3.63 1.63
C ILE A 105 -0.12 2.80 1.68
N ALA A 106 -1.24 3.40 1.27
CA ALA A 106 -2.54 2.73 1.15
C ALA A 106 -3.17 3.09 -0.20
N ALA A 107 -2.83 2.34 -1.25
CA ALA A 107 -3.26 2.62 -2.61
C ALA A 107 -4.59 1.93 -2.95
N ASN A 108 -5.55 2.67 -3.48
CA ASN A 108 -6.83 2.16 -4.00
C ASN A 108 -7.61 1.24 -3.04
N VAL A 109 -7.58 1.48 -1.75
CA VAL A 109 -8.16 0.55 -0.77
C VAL A 109 -9.19 1.16 0.18
N LEU A 110 -9.01 2.41 0.61
CA LEU A 110 -9.85 2.98 1.67
C LEU A 110 -11.33 3.00 1.34
N HIS A 111 -11.69 3.25 0.09
CA HIS A 111 -13.08 3.25 -0.39
C HIS A 111 -13.72 1.86 -0.44
N LEU A 112 -12.92 0.79 -0.31
CA LEU A 112 -13.39 -0.59 -0.30
C LEU A 112 -13.65 -1.14 1.10
N LEU A 113 -13.21 -0.42 2.14
CA LEU A 113 -13.29 -0.87 3.52
C LEU A 113 -14.65 -0.53 4.14
N PRO A 114 -15.21 -1.46 4.95
CA PRO A 114 -16.41 -1.17 5.73
C PRO A 114 -16.13 -0.20 6.91
N GLU A 115 -14.91 -0.17 7.43
CA GLU A 115 -14.48 0.65 8.56
C GLU A 115 -13.17 1.38 8.24
N PRO A 116 -13.17 2.35 7.29
CA PRO A 116 -11.94 3.03 6.87
C PRO A 116 -11.26 3.80 8.02
N ASP A 117 -12.02 4.31 8.97
CA ASP A 117 -11.49 5.06 10.11
C ASP A 117 -10.54 4.23 10.98
N LYS A 118 -10.89 2.95 11.22
CA LYS A 118 -10.02 2.03 11.96
C LYS A 118 -8.67 1.79 11.24
N ALA A 119 -8.71 1.63 9.93
CA ALA A 119 -7.51 1.45 9.13
C ALA A 119 -6.64 2.72 9.14
N LEU A 120 -7.26 3.89 9.06
CA LEU A 120 -6.55 5.18 9.16
C LEU A 120 -5.95 5.40 10.55
N ASP A 121 -6.65 5.04 11.61
CA ASP A 121 -6.14 5.11 12.98
C ASP A 121 -4.91 4.20 13.18
N GLU A 122 -4.96 2.98 12.67
CA GLU A 122 -3.82 2.06 12.70
C GLU A 122 -2.65 2.57 11.85
N ALA A 123 -2.91 3.09 10.65
CA ALA A 123 -1.89 3.71 9.81
C ALA A 123 -1.21 4.88 10.53
N ALA A 124 -1.99 5.73 11.18
CA ALA A 124 -1.47 6.86 11.98
C ALA A 124 -0.67 6.39 13.19
N ARG A 125 -1.12 5.34 13.86
CA ARG A 125 -0.43 4.77 15.04
C ARG A 125 0.95 4.24 14.71
N VAL A 126 1.08 3.49 13.61
CA VAL A 126 2.35 2.86 13.20
C VAL A 126 3.27 3.83 12.47
N LEU A 127 2.79 4.99 12.07
CA LEU A 127 3.58 6.02 11.43
C LEU A 127 4.46 6.76 12.43
N ALA A 128 5.74 6.90 12.10
CA ALA A 128 6.69 7.65 12.92
C ALA A 128 6.31 9.14 13.00
N PRO A 129 6.69 9.86 14.08
CA PRO A 129 6.52 11.31 14.13
C PRO A 129 7.12 12.01 12.92
N GLY A 130 6.35 12.86 12.24
CA GLY A 130 6.76 13.51 11.00
C GLY A 130 6.76 12.59 9.77
N GLY A 131 6.29 11.35 9.92
CA GLY A 131 6.16 10.38 8.82
C GLY A 131 5.09 10.79 7.80
N LEU A 132 5.08 10.11 6.67
CA LEU A 132 4.24 10.42 5.53
C LEU A 132 3.23 9.29 5.26
N LEU A 133 1.94 9.62 5.21
CA LEU A 133 0.91 8.73 4.70
C LEU A 133 0.60 9.08 3.24
N ILE A 134 0.73 8.12 2.34
CA ILE A 134 0.45 8.25 0.91
C ILE A 134 -0.78 7.41 0.55
N VAL A 135 -1.83 8.07 0.08
CA VAL A 135 -3.10 7.42 -0.28
C VAL A 135 -3.44 7.70 -1.75
N PRO A 136 -2.79 7.03 -2.70
CA PRO A 136 -3.11 7.21 -4.10
C PRO A 136 -4.42 6.50 -4.45
N THR A 137 -5.26 7.16 -5.23
CA THR A 137 -6.52 6.60 -5.71
C THR A 137 -6.68 6.86 -7.20
N PHE A 138 -7.03 5.83 -7.97
CA PHE A 138 -7.41 5.99 -9.36
C PHE A 138 -8.85 6.49 -9.45
N THR A 139 -9.05 7.58 -10.17
CA THR A 139 -10.39 8.07 -10.49
C THR A 139 -10.69 7.85 -11.97
N HIS A 140 -11.82 7.23 -12.26
CA HIS A 140 -12.34 7.10 -13.62
C HIS A 140 -13.25 8.30 -13.94
N ALA A 141 -12.69 9.49 -14.03
CA ALA A 141 -13.43 10.68 -14.39
C ALA A 141 -13.12 11.08 -15.84
N GLY A 142 -13.96 10.65 -16.77
CA GLY A 142 -13.93 11.09 -18.18
C GLY A 142 -12.83 10.44 -19.03
N GLU A 143 -12.75 10.81 -20.30
CA GLU A 143 -11.84 10.25 -21.33
C GLU A 143 -10.34 10.54 -21.10
N GLY A 144 -9.96 10.96 -19.92
CA GLY A 144 -8.57 11.17 -19.51
C GLY A 144 -8.31 10.45 -18.19
N ARG A 145 -7.47 9.43 -18.19
CA ARG A 145 -7.03 8.73 -17.00
C ARG A 145 -6.18 9.66 -16.14
N LEU A 146 -6.80 10.38 -15.22
CA LEU A 146 -6.10 11.15 -14.21
C LEU A 146 -6.07 10.36 -12.91
N ALA A 147 -4.89 9.87 -12.53
CA ALA A 147 -4.65 9.44 -11.16
C ALA A 147 -4.58 10.69 -10.29
N THR A 148 -5.56 10.88 -9.42
CA THR A 148 -5.45 11.91 -8.38
C THR A 148 -4.70 11.31 -7.21
N VAL A 149 -3.48 11.75 -6.99
CA VAL A 149 -2.73 11.42 -5.77
C VAL A 149 -3.07 12.48 -4.73
N SER A 150 -3.78 12.08 -3.70
CA SER A 150 -4.01 12.94 -2.54
C SER A 150 -2.91 12.67 -1.52
N TYR A 151 -2.03 13.64 -1.33
CA TYR A 151 -1.05 13.61 -0.24
C TYR A 151 -1.71 14.15 1.03
N THR A 152 -1.91 13.30 2.01
CA THR A 152 -2.33 13.76 3.33
C THR A 152 -1.13 13.66 4.28
N HIS A 153 -0.63 14.81 4.72
CA HIS A 153 0.32 14.89 5.83
C HIS A 153 -0.47 14.73 7.13
N LEU A 154 -0.51 13.53 7.68
CA LEU A 154 -0.91 13.36 9.07
C LEU A 154 0.32 13.62 9.93
N ARG A 155 0.38 14.77 10.57
CA ARG A 155 1.26 14.95 11.71
C ARG A 155 0.72 14.04 12.81
N ALA A 156 1.50 13.07 13.24
CA ALA A 156 1.21 12.36 14.47
C ALA A 156 1.03 13.44 15.54
N HIS A 157 -0.12 13.40 16.24
CA HIS A 157 -0.38 14.32 17.34
C HIS A 157 0.79 14.23 18.32
N GLU A 158 1.50 15.34 18.51
CA GLU A 158 2.35 15.52 19.67
C GLU A 158 1.44 15.45 20.88
N THR A 159 1.44 14.32 21.57
CA THR A 159 0.88 14.24 22.92
C THR A 159 1.85 14.97 23.84
N SER A 160 1.46 16.18 24.20
CA SER A 160 2.05 16.93 25.30
C SER A 160 1.81 16.21 26.63
#